data_4dcd0d72c02496f9fa8d3d0a9df2db73
#
_entry.id   4dcd0d72c02496f9fa8d3d0a9df2db73
#
_cell.length_a   1.000
_cell.length_b   1.000
_cell.length_c   1.000
_cell.angle_alpha   90.00
_cell.angle_beta   90.00
_cell.angle_gamma   90.00
#
_symmetry.space_group_name_H-M   'P 1'
#
loop_
_entity.id
_entity.type
_entity.pdbx_description
1 polymer ?
#
loop_
_entity_poly.entity_id
_entity_poly.type
_entity_poly.pdbx_seq_one_letter_code
_entity_poly.pdbx_strand_id
1 'polypeptide(L)'
;FMASYPQIEVEVYQGTYDDVKEWLRTGQVDLAFLSATCREEFNLTELFREPLLCIVPQDWPEPPNGIMTPELMNGQSFVVQCDATDAEMRQFLKKYKIGTERRCHVIDDQSNIAMVEAGLGISIMPQMLLRDCKAAVKVYPIEPEEYRVVGLAVQRPASMAPAVEQMFHHIVEYCHELDLSL
;
A
#
# COMPACT_ATOMS: atom_id res chain seq x y z
N PHE A 1 -19.76 -9.02 5.39
CA PHE A 1 -20.80 -8.26 4.69
C PHE A 1 -21.80 -9.17 3.99
N MET A 2 -21.39 -10.02 3.05
CA MET A 2 -22.26 -10.88 2.25
C MET A 2 -23.13 -11.83 3.11
N ALA A 3 -22.66 -12.28 4.27
CA ALA A 3 -23.46 -13.07 5.19
C ALA A 3 -24.62 -12.27 5.82
N SER A 4 -24.42 -10.98 6.04
CA SER A 4 -25.46 -10.07 6.61
C SER A 4 -26.40 -9.49 5.55
N TYR A 5 -25.92 -9.38 4.32
CA TYR A 5 -26.65 -8.77 3.19
C TYR A 5 -26.59 -9.68 1.94
N PRO A 6 -27.22 -10.87 1.99
CA PRO A 6 -27.10 -11.87 0.92
C PRO A 6 -27.75 -11.45 -0.41
N GLN A 7 -28.56 -10.39 -0.40
CA GLN A 7 -29.19 -9.81 -1.60
C GLN A 7 -28.29 -8.79 -2.32
N ILE A 8 -27.13 -8.43 -1.74
CA ILE A 8 -26.21 -7.47 -2.35
C ILE A 8 -25.08 -8.27 -3.02
N GLU A 9 -24.96 -8.11 -4.31
CA GLU A 9 -23.82 -8.66 -5.08
C GLU A 9 -22.61 -7.72 -4.91
N VAL A 10 -21.44 -8.32 -4.67
CA VAL A 10 -20.19 -7.60 -4.47
C VAL A 10 -19.18 -8.07 -5.51
N GLU A 11 -18.73 -7.15 -6.34
CA GLU A 11 -17.64 -7.37 -7.28
C GLU A 11 -16.38 -6.62 -6.79
N VAL A 12 -15.23 -7.29 -6.85
CA VAL A 12 -13.95 -6.72 -6.41
C VAL A 12 -13.02 -6.61 -7.62
N TYR A 13 -12.57 -5.38 -7.86
CA TYR A 13 -11.61 -5.07 -8.92
C TYR A 13 -10.25 -4.71 -8.30
N GLN A 14 -9.18 -5.13 -8.97
CA GLN A 14 -7.81 -4.78 -8.60
C GLN A 14 -7.11 -4.14 -9.80
N GLY A 15 -6.40 -3.05 -9.56
CA GLY A 15 -5.66 -2.31 -10.57
C GLY A 15 -4.63 -1.37 -9.96
N THR A 16 -3.95 -0.61 -10.80
CA THR A 16 -3.07 0.46 -10.38
C THR A 16 -3.88 1.61 -9.74
N TYR A 17 -3.23 2.52 -9.02
CA TYR A 17 -3.91 3.70 -8.48
C TYR A 17 -4.59 4.53 -9.58
N ASP A 18 -3.99 4.62 -10.76
CA ASP A 18 -4.59 5.35 -11.87
C ASP A 18 -5.82 4.65 -12.43
N ASP A 19 -5.80 3.31 -12.55
CA ASP A 19 -6.97 2.52 -12.93
C ASP A 19 -8.10 2.71 -11.92
N VAL A 20 -7.81 2.54 -10.63
CA VAL A 20 -8.81 2.65 -9.56
C VAL A 20 -9.41 4.05 -9.48
N LYS A 21 -8.60 5.09 -9.63
CA LYS A 21 -9.09 6.48 -9.71
C LYS A 21 -10.01 6.69 -10.89
N GLU A 22 -9.67 6.16 -12.07
CA GLU A 22 -10.50 6.29 -13.26
C GLU A 22 -11.81 5.51 -13.10
N TRP A 23 -11.78 4.29 -12.57
CA TRP A 23 -12.99 3.52 -12.29
C TRP A 23 -13.92 4.22 -11.31
N LEU A 24 -13.36 4.86 -10.27
CA LEU A 24 -14.16 5.62 -9.33
C LEU A 24 -14.75 6.89 -9.97
N ARG A 25 -13.98 7.60 -10.83
CA ARG A 25 -14.47 8.79 -11.56
C ARG A 25 -15.58 8.47 -12.54
N THR A 26 -15.47 7.34 -13.23
CA THR A 26 -16.44 6.91 -14.25
C THR A 26 -17.64 6.19 -13.66
N GLY A 27 -17.59 5.85 -12.36
CA GLY A 27 -18.65 5.09 -11.68
C GLY A 27 -18.64 3.60 -12.05
N GLN A 28 -17.50 3.07 -12.54
CA GLN A 28 -17.31 1.64 -12.74
C GLN A 28 -17.20 0.91 -11.40
N VAL A 29 -16.69 1.59 -10.37
CA VAL A 29 -16.69 1.14 -8.98
C VAL A 29 -17.37 2.19 -8.11
N ASP A 30 -18.08 1.75 -7.07
CA ASP A 30 -18.81 2.62 -6.14
C ASP A 30 -17.89 3.10 -5.00
N LEU A 31 -17.02 2.22 -4.53
CA LEU A 31 -16.08 2.44 -3.43
C LEU A 31 -14.68 2.02 -3.86
N ALA A 32 -13.67 2.69 -3.32
CA ALA A 32 -12.28 2.34 -3.61
C ALA A 32 -11.39 2.51 -2.38
N PHE A 33 -10.49 1.54 -2.16
CA PHE A 33 -9.39 1.72 -1.22
C PHE A 33 -8.25 2.46 -1.93
N LEU A 34 -7.88 3.60 -1.40
CA LEU A 34 -6.82 4.43 -1.93
C LEU A 34 -5.89 4.92 -0.82
N SER A 35 -4.67 5.28 -1.18
CA SER A 35 -3.79 6.00 -0.28
C SER A 35 -4.35 7.39 0.04
N ALA A 36 -4.13 7.87 1.26
CA ALA A 36 -4.49 9.24 1.66
C ALA A 36 -3.80 10.32 0.83
N THR A 37 -2.78 9.98 0.04
CA THR A 37 -2.19 10.88 -0.96
C THR A 37 -3.19 11.32 -2.03
N CYS A 38 -4.30 10.58 -2.20
CA CYS A 38 -5.38 10.87 -3.14
C CYS A 38 -6.52 11.73 -2.57
N ARG A 39 -6.40 12.22 -1.31
CA ARG A 39 -7.47 12.99 -0.63
C ARG A 39 -7.89 14.28 -1.33
N GLU A 40 -7.01 14.88 -2.10
CA GLU A 40 -7.34 16.11 -2.85
C GLU A 40 -8.21 15.84 -4.08
N GLU A 41 -8.21 14.59 -4.59
CA GLU A 41 -8.97 14.20 -5.77
C GLU A 41 -10.35 13.61 -5.43
N PHE A 42 -10.47 12.96 -4.25
CA PHE A 42 -11.67 12.21 -3.85
C PHE A 42 -12.07 12.48 -2.40
N ASN A 43 -13.37 12.32 -2.12
CA ASN A 43 -13.84 12.25 -0.74
C ASN A 43 -13.35 10.95 -0.12
N LEU A 44 -12.35 11.03 0.74
CA LEU A 44 -11.65 9.90 1.33
C LEU A 44 -11.83 9.92 2.85
N THR A 45 -12.36 8.82 3.39
CA THR A 45 -12.41 8.55 4.83
C THR A 45 -11.20 7.69 5.19
N GLU A 46 -10.32 8.19 6.03
CA GLU A 46 -9.15 7.43 6.50
C GLU A 46 -9.61 6.24 7.34
N LEU A 47 -9.08 5.06 7.06
CA LEU A 47 -9.44 3.81 7.72
C LEU A 47 -8.38 3.39 8.72
N PHE A 48 -7.13 3.28 8.26
CA PHE A 48 -6.02 2.83 9.08
C PHE A 48 -4.69 3.35 8.55
N ARG A 49 -3.71 3.24 9.42
CA ARG A 49 -2.33 3.61 9.17
C ARG A 49 -1.43 2.40 9.39
N GLU A 50 -0.50 2.16 8.48
CA GLU A 50 0.45 1.06 8.60
C GLU A 50 1.88 1.53 8.34
N PRO A 51 2.88 0.97 9.05
CA PRO A 51 4.27 1.34 8.81
C PRO A 51 4.76 0.83 7.47
N LEU A 52 5.67 1.59 6.89
CA LEU A 52 6.50 1.14 5.78
C LEU A 52 7.72 0.41 6.34
N LEU A 53 8.03 -0.75 5.76
CA LEU A 53 9.15 -1.60 6.15
C LEU A 53 10.09 -1.79 4.98
N CYS A 54 11.38 -1.97 5.27
CA CYS A 54 12.36 -2.32 4.26
C CYS A 54 12.49 -3.84 4.16
N ILE A 55 12.37 -4.39 2.96
CA ILE A 55 12.66 -5.79 2.67
C ILE A 55 13.97 -5.91 1.91
N VAL A 56 14.75 -6.92 2.28
CA VAL A 56 16.07 -7.18 1.72
C VAL A 56 16.26 -8.67 1.46
N PRO A 57 17.19 -9.08 0.58
CA PRO A 57 17.52 -10.48 0.38
C PRO A 57 17.91 -11.20 1.68
N GLN A 58 17.73 -12.51 1.73
CA GLN A 58 18.01 -13.32 2.93
C GLN A 58 19.46 -13.26 3.39
N ASP A 59 20.41 -13.10 2.47
CA ASP A 59 21.84 -13.00 2.73
C ASP A 59 22.33 -11.57 3.03
N TRP A 60 21.41 -10.59 3.03
CA TRP A 60 21.74 -9.20 3.35
C TRP A 60 22.36 -9.09 4.74
N PRO A 61 23.47 -8.31 4.90
CA PRO A 61 24.06 -8.08 6.21
C PRO A 61 23.03 -7.40 7.14
N GLU A 62 23.03 -7.84 8.39
CA GLU A 62 22.11 -7.26 9.38
C GLU A 62 22.46 -5.78 9.62
N PRO A 63 21.48 -4.88 9.49
CA PRO A 63 21.73 -3.47 9.74
C PRO A 63 21.94 -3.21 11.23
N PRO A 64 22.66 -2.13 11.60
CA PRO A 64 22.84 -1.75 12.99
C PRO A 64 21.51 -1.69 13.75
N ASN A 65 21.46 -2.33 14.92
CA ASN A 65 20.25 -2.42 15.76
C ASN A 65 19.02 -3.05 15.09
N GLY A 66 19.18 -3.72 13.94
CA GLY A 66 18.07 -4.27 13.18
C GLY A 66 17.19 -3.20 12.51
N ILE A 67 17.73 -2.02 12.23
CA ILE A 67 16.97 -0.87 11.71
C ILE A 67 17.59 -0.40 10.39
N MET A 68 16.77 -0.19 9.38
CA MET A 68 17.19 0.39 8.09
C MET A 68 17.02 1.91 8.12
N THR A 69 18.09 2.61 7.71
CA THR A 69 18.08 4.08 7.60
C THR A 69 18.29 4.53 6.16
N PRO A 70 17.91 5.77 5.82
CA PRO A 70 18.15 6.34 4.49
C PRO A 70 19.63 6.24 4.05
N GLU A 71 20.57 6.38 4.97
CA GLU A 71 22.01 6.29 4.70
C GLU A 71 22.41 4.88 4.27
N LEU A 72 21.86 3.84 4.92
CA LEU A 72 22.12 2.44 4.57
C LEU A 72 21.48 2.05 3.22
N MET A 73 20.35 2.67 2.91
CA MET A 73 19.64 2.47 1.65
C MET A 73 20.27 3.21 0.47
N ASN A 74 20.98 4.31 0.75
CA ASN A 74 21.54 5.15 -0.29
C ASN A 74 22.62 4.41 -1.11
N GLY A 75 22.50 4.47 -2.42
CA GLY A 75 23.41 3.77 -3.34
C GLY A 75 23.07 2.29 -3.57
N GLN A 76 22.02 1.77 -2.95
CA GLN A 76 21.58 0.40 -3.17
C GLN A 76 20.78 0.25 -4.46
N SER A 77 20.72 -0.97 -4.98
CA SER A 77 19.76 -1.33 -6.03
C SER A 77 18.37 -1.49 -5.44
N PHE A 78 17.35 -0.97 -6.12
CA PHE A 78 15.96 -1.04 -5.66
C PHE A 78 15.08 -1.81 -6.62
N VAL A 79 14.20 -2.64 -6.06
CA VAL A 79 13.01 -3.12 -6.76
C VAL A 79 11.89 -2.15 -6.44
N VAL A 80 11.34 -1.53 -7.47
CA VAL A 80 10.30 -0.50 -7.34
C VAL A 80 9.08 -0.91 -8.16
N GLN A 81 7.90 -0.56 -7.69
CA GLN A 81 6.72 -0.71 -8.53
C GLN A 81 6.68 0.39 -9.59
N CYS A 82 5.95 0.14 -10.67
CA CYS A 82 5.72 1.14 -11.71
C CYS A 82 5.08 2.41 -11.13
N ASP A 83 5.34 3.54 -11.76
CA ASP A 83 4.99 4.88 -11.26
C ASP A 83 3.53 5.08 -10.82
N ALA A 84 2.61 4.32 -11.39
CA ALA A 84 1.19 4.38 -11.07
C ALA A 84 0.78 3.64 -9.78
N THR A 85 1.68 2.88 -9.15
CA THR A 85 1.35 1.99 -8.02
C THR A 85 2.09 2.29 -6.72
N ASP A 86 3.18 3.04 -6.76
CA ASP A 86 4.06 3.23 -5.60
C ASP A 86 4.35 4.72 -5.31
N ALA A 87 3.32 5.43 -4.87
CA ALA A 87 3.46 6.82 -4.49
C ALA A 87 4.30 6.98 -3.21
N GLU A 88 4.14 6.08 -2.26
CA GLU A 88 4.77 6.13 -0.94
C GLU A 88 6.28 5.93 -1.03
N MET A 89 6.75 4.88 -1.72
CA MET A 89 8.19 4.66 -1.89
C MET A 89 8.85 5.83 -2.63
N ARG A 90 8.22 6.34 -3.70
CA ARG A 90 8.77 7.50 -4.43
C ARG A 90 8.88 8.74 -3.55
N GLN A 91 7.86 9.00 -2.73
CA GLN A 91 7.89 10.11 -1.77
C GLN A 91 9.00 9.90 -0.75
N PHE A 92 9.17 8.68 -0.24
CA PHE A 92 10.24 8.32 0.68
C PHE A 92 11.61 8.57 0.07
N LEU A 93 11.90 7.99 -1.10
CA LEU A 93 13.18 8.16 -1.78
C LEU A 93 13.49 9.64 -2.06
N LYS A 94 12.47 10.41 -2.45
CA LYS A 94 12.60 11.85 -2.70
C LYS A 94 12.83 12.64 -1.41
N LYS A 95 12.06 12.36 -0.35
CA LYS A 95 12.13 13.05 0.95
C LYS A 95 13.51 12.92 1.55
N TYR A 96 14.08 11.72 1.53
CA TYR A 96 15.39 11.43 2.10
C TYR A 96 16.55 11.53 1.10
N LYS A 97 16.27 11.96 -0.13
CA LYS A 97 17.27 12.13 -1.20
C LYS A 97 18.10 10.87 -1.47
N ILE A 98 17.46 9.71 -1.39
CA ILE A 98 18.11 8.42 -1.60
C ILE A 98 18.42 8.22 -3.09
N GLY A 99 19.70 8.13 -3.42
CA GLY A 99 20.17 7.72 -4.73
C GLY A 99 20.11 6.20 -4.87
N THR A 100 19.70 5.71 -6.02
CA THR A 100 19.64 4.27 -6.31
C THR A 100 20.67 3.90 -7.36
N GLU A 101 21.41 2.80 -7.17
CA GLU A 101 22.37 2.31 -8.17
C GLU A 101 21.62 1.82 -9.41
N ARG A 102 20.64 0.95 -9.22
CA ARG A 102 19.77 0.41 -10.27
C ARG A 102 18.33 0.38 -9.79
N ARG A 103 17.39 0.39 -10.73
CA ARG A 103 15.98 0.19 -10.46
C ARG A 103 15.45 -0.95 -11.32
N CYS A 104 14.89 -1.96 -10.66
CA CYS A 104 14.09 -3.00 -11.31
C CYS A 104 12.62 -2.63 -11.15
N HIS A 105 11.91 -2.47 -12.26
CA HIS A 105 10.49 -2.08 -12.24
C HIS A 105 9.59 -3.31 -12.36
N VAL A 106 8.63 -3.41 -11.46
CA VAL A 106 7.62 -4.47 -11.42
C VAL A 106 6.22 -3.86 -11.38
N ILE A 107 5.20 -4.66 -11.64
CA ILE A 107 3.80 -4.19 -11.68
C ILE A 107 3.07 -4.45 -10.37
N ASP A 108 3.41 -5.53 -9.67
CA ASP A 108 2.68 -6.03 -8.50
C ASP A 108 3.60 -6.36 -7.31
N ASP A 109 3.00 -6.48 -6.13
CA ASP A 109 3.71 -6.72 -4.88
C ASP A 109 4.40 -8.09 -4.83
N GLN A 110 3.80 -9.13 -5.41
CA GLN A 110 4.36 -10.48 -5.39
C GLN A 110 5.64 -10.54 -6.25
N SER A 111 5.60 -9.92 -7.42
CA SER A 111 6.78 -9.78 -8.27
C SER A 111 7.87 -8.95 -7.57
N ASN A 112 7.49 -7.90 -6.82
CA ASN A 112 8.42 -7.10 -6.04
C ASN A 112 9.17 -7.98 -5.02
N ILE A 113 8.43 -8.71 -4.19
CA ILE A 113 8.99 -9.61 -3.17
C ILE A 113 9.88 -10.68 -3.82
N ALA A 114 9.44 -11.31 -4.91
CA ALA A 114 10.20 -12.33 -5.60
C ALA A 114 11.52 -11.81 -6.19
N MET A 115 11.55 -10.58 -6.69
CA MET A 115 12.76 -9.93 -7.18
C MET A 115 13.74 -9.59 -6.05
N VAL A 116 13.23 -9.17 -4.89
CA VAL A 116 14.07 -8.98 -3.69
C VAL A 116 14.63 -10.31 -3.21
N GLU A 117 13.81 -11.36 -3.13
CA GLU A 117 14.25 -12.72 -2.79
C GLU A 117 15.36 -13.22 -3.72
N ALA A 118 15.25 -12.89 -5.02
CA ALA A 118 16.26 -13.23 -6.02
C ALA A 118 17.54 -12.36 -5.95
N GLY A 119 17.66 -11.42 -5.01
CA GLY A 119 18.84 -10.61 -4.81
C GLY A 119 18.99 -9.42 -5.77
N LEU A 120 17.93 -9.01 -6.47
CA LEU A 120 17.98 -7.90 -7.45
C LEU A 120 18.02 -6.52 -6.82
N GLY A 121 17.77 -6.43 -5.53
CA GLY A 121 17.81 -5.18 -4.78
C GLY A 121 17.00 -5.26 -3.49
N ILE A 122 16.81 -4.12 -2.87
CA ILE A 122 15.94 -3.93 -1.69
C ILE A 122 14.64 -3.26 -2.11
N SER A 123 13.61 -3.31 -1.26
CA SER A 123 12.37 -2.59 -1.49
C SER A 123 11.78 -2.04 -0.19
N ILE A 124 10.84 -1.11 -0.31
CA ILE A 124 10.08 -0.55 0.80
C ILE A 124 8.62 -0.90 0.55
N MET A 125 8.00 -1.54 1.52
CA MET A 125 6.64 -2.06 1.39
C MET A 125 5.81 -1.82 2.66
N PRO A 126 4.50 -1.66 2.52
CA PRO A 126 3.58 -1.61 3.67
C PRO A 126 3.57 -2.94 4.44
N GLN A 127 3.48 -2.86 5.76
CA GLN A 127 3.53 -4.02 6.65
C GLN A 127 2.47 -5.08 6.32
N MET A 128 1.27 -4.67 5.93
CA MET A 128 0.17 -5.59 5.64
C MET A 128 0.51 -6.58 4.52
N LEU A 129 1.27 -6.16 3.52
CA LEU A 129 1.70 -7.02 2.41
C LEU A 129 2.71 -8.09 2.84
N LEU A 130 3.36 -7.90 3.98
CA LEU A 130 4.41 -8.76 4.50
C LEU A 130 3.94 -9.71 5.61
N ARG A 131 2.70 -9.55 6.12
CA ARG A 131 2.18 -10.29 7.27
C ARG A 131 2.22 -11.81 7.08
N ASP A 132 1.88 -12.31 5.88
CA ASP A 132 1.85 -13.73 5.54
C ASP A 132 2.88 -14.10 4.46
N CYS A 133 3.91 -13.25 4.30
CA CYS A 133 4.96 -13.46 3.31
C CYS A 133 5.79 -14.70 3.66
N LYS A 134 5.89 -15.64 2.72
CA LYS A 134 6.67 -16.88 2.85
C LYS A 134 8.00 -16.83 2.09
N ALA A 135 8.27 -15.73 1.39
CA ALA A 135 9.51 -15.56 0.64
C ALA A 135 10.73 -15.48 1.57
N ALA A 136 11.87 -15.94 1.09
CA ALA A 136 13.13 -15.89 1.83
C ALA A 136 13.74 -14.46 1.78
N VAL A 137 13.07 -13.53 2.43
CA VAL A 137 13.51 -12.13 2.60
C VAL A 137 13.62 -11.80 4.08
N LYS A 138 14.47 -10.83 4.42
CA LYS A 138 14.48 -10.22 5.74
C LYS A 138 13.70 -8.91 5.71
N VAL A 139 13.02 -8.61 6.80
CA VAL A 139 12.18 -7.43 6.96
C VAL A 139 12.69 -6.59 8.12
N TYR A 140 12.92 -5.32 7.88
CA TYR A 140 13.43 -4.39 8.89
C TYR A 140 12.56 -3.14 9.00
N PRO A 141 12.35 -2.63 10.22
CA PRO A 141 11.76 -1.31 10.42
C PRO A 141 12.68 -0.23 9.83
N ILE A 142 12.07 0.88 9.45
CA ILE A 142 12.76 2.04 8.89
C ILE A 142 12.81 3.15 9.94
N GLU A 143 13.95 3.82 10.06
CA GLU A 143 14.09 5.02 10.88
C GLU A 143 14.62 6.19 10.01
N PRO A 144 13.96 7.37 10.01
CA PRO A 144 12.72 7.71 10.70
C PRO A 144 11.51 6.89 10.22
N GLU A 145 10.58 6.59 11.13
CA GLU A 145 9.37 5.84 10.79
C GLU A 145 8.54 6.57 9.74
N GLU A 146 8.10 5.82 8.75
CA GLU A 146 7.21 6.29 7.71
C GLU A 146 6.00 5.36 7.59
N TYR A 147 4.88 5.92 7.15
CA TYR A 147 3.61 5.22 7.16
C TYR A 147 2.85 5.43 5.87
N ARG A 148 2.07 4.43 5.49
CA ARG A 148 0.98 4.58 4.54
C ARG A 148 -0.33 4.75 5.30
N VAL A 149 -1.16 5.68 4.87
CA VAL A 149 -2.53 5.82 5.35
C VAL A 149 -3.46 5.35 4.23
N VAL A 150 -4.28 4.35 4.54
CA VAL A 150 -5.28 3.82 3.63
C VAL A 150 -6.63 4.41 3.98
N GLY A 151 -7.35 4.83 2.97
CA GLY A 151 -8.71 5.35 3.12
C GLY A 151 -9.69 4.72 2.15
N LEU A 152 -10.96 4.88 2.46
CA LEU A 152 -12.08 4.50 1.64
C LEU A 152 -12.58 5.74 0.90
N ALA A 153 -12.48 5.71 -0.42
CA ALA A 153 -12.87 6.80 -1.29
C ALA A 153 -14.24 6.54 -1.93
N VAL A 154 -15.02 7.61 -2.06
CA VAL A 154 -16.29 7.65 -2.78
C VAL A 154 -16.31 8.86 -3.70
N GLN A 155 -16.97 8.74 -4.84
CA GLN A 155 -17.08 9.88 -5.76
C GLN A 155 -18.03 10.97 -5.21
N ARG A 156 -19.19 10.57 -4.70
CA ARG A 156 -20.24 11.48 -4.23
C ARG A 156 -20.90 10.97 -2.94
N PRO A 157 -20.40 11.34 -1.76
CA PRO A 157 -20.94 10.87 -0.48
C PRO A 157 -22.43 11.16 -0.31
N ALA A 158 -22.88 12.32 -0.77
CA ALA A 158 -24.28 12.77 -0.60
C ALA A 158 -25.30 12.02 -1.49
N SER A 159 -24.85 11.15 -2.39
CA SER A 159 -25.72 10.42 -3.33
C SER A 159 -25.37 8.94 -3.47
N MET A 160 -24.86 8.34 -2.41
CA MET A 160 -24.61 6.89 -2.38
C MET A 160 -25.95 6.12 -2.47
N ALA A 161 -25.96 5.05 -3.25
CA ALA A 161 -27.06 4.10 -3.23
C ALA A 161 -27.10 3.39 -1.85
N PRO A 162 -28.28 2.97 -1.35
CA PRO A 162 -28.39 2.35 -0.03
C PRO A 162 -27.47 1.15 0.19
N ALA A 163 -27.25 0.31 -0.83
CA ALA A 163 -26.32 -0.82 -0.76
C ALA A 163 -24.86 -0.38 -0.59
N VAL A 164 -24.46 0.69 -1.29
CA VAL A 164 -23.12 1.29 -1.21
C VAL A 164 -22.89 1.91 0.17
N GLU A 165 -23.89 2.62 0.71
CA GLU A 165 -23.85 3.21 2.04
C GLU A 165 -23.69 2.12 3.13
N GLN A 166 -24.43 1.01 3.02
CA GLN A 166 -24.29 -0.13 3.92
C GLN A 166 -22.89 -0.73 3.87
N MET A 167 -22.32 -0.92 2.66
CA MET A 167 -20.96 -1.42 2.51
C MET A 167 -19.94 -0.43 3.08
N PHE A 168 -20.11 0.86 2.83
CA PHE A 168 -19.23 1.90 3.35
C PHE A 168 -19.16 1.84 4.88
N HIS A 169 -20.31 1.85 5.55
CA HIS A 169 -20.37 1.77 7.02
C HIS A 169 -19.77 0.47 7.55
N HIS A 170 -20.09 -0.65 6.90
CA HIS A 170 -19.54 -1.95 7.29
C HIS A 170 -18.01 -1.98 7.21
N ILE A 171 -17.41 -1.43 6.16
CA ILE A 171 -15.95 -1.35 6.01
C ILE A 171 -15.36 -0.50 7.13
N VAL A 172 -15.93 0.69 7.39
CA VAL A 172 -15.43 1.59 8.44
C VAL A 172 -15.49 0.92 9.81
N GLU A 173 -16.63 0.32 10.17
CA GLU A 173 -16.82 -0.40 11.44
C GLU A 173 -15.85 -1.57 11.56
N TYR A 174 -15.71 -2.37 10.52
CA TYR A 174 -14.80 -3.53 10.51
C TYR A 174 -13.34 -3.13 10.70
N CYS A 175 -12.89 -2.03 10.10
CA CYS A 175 -11.53 -1.53 10.32
C CYS A 175 -11.31 -1.07 11.76
N HIS A 176 -12.31 -0.48 12.40
CA HIS A 176 -12.25 -0.12 13.83
C HIS A 176 -12.19 -1.36 14.74
N GLU A 177 -12.99 -2.40 14.44
CA GLU A 177 -13.01 -3.64 15.21
C GLU A 177 -11.69 -4.43 15.14
N LEU A 178 -10.99 -4.37 14.01
CA LEU A 178 -9.68 -5.01 13.82
C LEU A 178 -8.52 -4.29 14.52
N ASP A 179 -8.80 -3.21 15.25
CA ASP A 179 -7.77 -2.35 15.87
C ASP A 179 -6.71 -1.87 14.85
N LEU A 180 -7.15 -1.72 13.59
CA LEU A 180 -6.36 -1.13 12.52
C LEU A 180 -6.47 0.40 12.52
N SER A 181 -7.28 0.96 13.45
CA SER A 181 -7.58 2.38 13.50
C SER A 181 -6.34 3.23 13.83
N LEU A 182 -6.34 4.43 13.28
CA LEU A 182 -5.35 5.49 13.45
C LEU A 182 -5.15 5.90 14.90
#